data_a16a2c72fbdd4013f3cd86ac1b63668d
#
_entry.id   a16a2c72fbdd4013f3cd86ac1b63668d
#
_cell.length_a   1.000
_cell.length_b   1.000
_cell.length_c   1.000
_cell.angle_alpha   90.00
_cell.angle_beta   90.00
_cell.angle_gamma   90.00
#
_symmetry.space_group_name_H-M   'P 1'
#
loop_
_entity.id
_entity.type
_entity.pdbx_description
1 polymer ?
#
loop_
_entity_poly.entity_id
_entity_poly.type
_entity_poly.pdbx_seq_one_letter_code
_entity_poly.pdbx_strand_id
1 'polypeptide(L)'
;MYMDFEYQRTLDQHKSNVYKKIKSVNLGKEVVAFTAGNFDIIHPGYTATFEEAKRHCDKFIVFLHGDPSSTRNTKYKPVVPYYDRYKMLMSIRHIDEVYMYQTEEELLELMKTFKLDVRILGEDYLGKPFTGDDLEHEVIYTTRSHEWSTTKFKNRIAAMTFIQNEDLRETLEGIEPDSWYANRILEGNFEA
;
A
#
# COMPACT_ATOMS: atom_id res chain seq x y z
N MET A 1 -7.68 18.57 6.37
CA MET A 1 -6.27 18.86 6.72
C MET A 1 -5.53 19.16 5.41
N TYR A 2 -5.22 20.44 5.15
CA TYR A 2 -4.41 20.82 3.98
C TYR A 2 -3.01 20.27 4.22
N MET A 3 -2.54 19.35 3.36
CA MET A 3 -1.13 18.98 3.36
C MET A 3 -0.32 20.25 3.11
N ASP A 4 0.72 20.43 3.93
CA ASP A 4 1.61 21.57 3.80
C ASP A 4 2.25 21.53 2.40
N PHE A 5 2.04 22.58 1.62
CA PHE A 5 2.55 22.69 0.25
C PHE A 5 4.08 22.60 0.21
N GLU A 6 4.76 23.04 1.26
CA GLU A 6 6.20 22.90 1.40
C GLU A 6 6.63 21.44 1.61
N TYR A 7 5.87 20.68 2.39
CA TYR A 7 6.14 19.26 2.59
C TYR A 7 6.01 18.45 1.29
N GLN A 8 4.93 18.68 0.53
CA GLN A 8 4.75 18.06 -0.79
C GLN A 8 5.90 18.40 -1.73
N ARG A 9 6.28 19.68 -1.79
CA ARG A 9 7.41 20.14 -2.63
C ARG A 9 8.72 19.48 -2.23
N THR A 10 8.97 19.31 -0.94
CA THR A 10 10.17 18.63 -0.42
C THR A 10 10.22 17.18 -0.85
N LEU A 11 9.10 16.46 -0.76
CA LEU A 11 9.00 15.06 -1.22
C LEU A 11 9.21 14.94 -2.73
N ASP A 12 8.61 15.81 -3.53
CA ASP A 12 8.78 15.81 -4.99
C ASP A 12 10.23 16.11 -5.39
N GLN A 13 10.88 17.03 -4.67
CA GLN A 13 12.31 17.31 -4.88
C GLN A 13 13.18 16.11 -4.50
N HIS A 14 12.88 15.44 -3.39
CA HIS A 14 13.58 14.22 -2.99
C HIS A 14 13.44 13.14 -4.06
N LYS A 15 12.23 12.84 -4.51
CA LYS A 15 11.96 11.89 -5.60
C LYS A 15 12.79 12.23 -6.85
N SER A 16 12.75 13.49 -7.29
CA SER A 16 13.50 13.94 -8.47
C SER A 16 15.01 13.72 -8.32
N ASN A 17 15.57 13.99 -7.15
CA ASN A 17 16.98 13.80 -6.87
C ASN A 17 17.38 12.31 -6.87
N VAL A 18 16.55 11.45 -6.23
CA VAL A 18 16.77 10.00 -6.22
C VAL A 18 16.76 9.45 -7.65
N TYR A 19 15.77 9.80 -8.48
CA TYR A 19 15.72 9.35 -9.87
C TYR A 19 16.89 9.82 -10.70
N LYS A 20 17.33 11.08 -10.54
CA LYS A 20 18.53 11.58 -11.22
C LYS A 20 19.78 10.79 -10.81
N LYS A 21 19.94 10.51 -9.52
CA LYS A 21 21.05 9.71 -8.99
C LYS A 21 21.06 8.31 -9.59
N ILE A 22 19.92 7.62 -9.57
CA ILE A 22 19.78 6.26 -10.10
C ILE A 22 20.11 6.22 -11.60
N LYS A 23 19.55 7.13 -12.39
CA LYS A 23 19.85 7.22 -13.82
C LYS A 23 21.32 7.54 -14.10
N SER A 24 21.97 8.36 -13.28
CA SER A 24 23.39 8.69 -13.46
C SER A 24 24.33 7.51 -13.12
N VAL A 25 23.93 6.66 -12.15
CA VAL A 25 24.71 5.48 -11.75
C VAL A 25 24.45 4.29 -12.70
N ASN A 26 23.22 4.16 -13.20
CA ASN A 26 22.79 3.03 -14.03
C ASN A 26 22.93 3.31 -15.56
N LEU A 27 23.82 4.18 -16.00
CA LEU A 27 24.04 4.53 -17.40
C LEU A 27 23.83 3.35 -18.37
N GLY A 28 22.62 3.25 -18.96
CA GLY A 28 22.25 2.18 -19.88
C GLY A 28 21.90 0.82 -19.26
N LYS A 29 21.78 0.71 -17.94
CA LYS A 29 21.31 -0.50 -17.24
C LYS A 29 19.84 -0.34 -16.86
N GLU A 30 19.14 -1.46 -16.80
CA GLU A 30 17.74 -1.54 -16.35
C GLU A 30 17.63 -1.05 -14.89
N VAL A 31 16.70 -0.13 -14.65
CA VAL A 31 16.34 0.36 -13.30
C VAL A 31 15.17 -0.46 -12.78
N VAL A 32 15.38 -1.17 -11.66
CA VAL A 32 14.38 -2.03 -11.04
C VAL A 32 13.84 -1.37 -9.78
N ALA A 33 12.56 -1.00 -9.79
CA ALA A 33 11.86 -0.54 -8.61
C ALA A 33 10.99 -1.66 -8.00
N PHE A 34 10.73 -1.58 -6.71
CA PHE A 34 9.88 -2.54 -6.02
C PHE A 34 9.07 -1.91 -4.89
N THR A 35 8.02 -2.61 -4.50
CA THR A 35 7.25 -2.35 -3.27
C THR A 35 6.85 -3.66 -2.63
N ALA A 36 6.59 -3.65 -1.32
CA ALA A 36 6.11 -4.82 -0.59
C ALA A 36 4.87 -4.48 0.23
N GLY A 37 3.92 -5.40 0.28
CA GLY A 37 2.69 -5.17 1.04
C GLY A 37 1.64 -6.24 0.88
N ASN A 38 0.51 -6.01 1.56
CA ASN A 38 -0.61 -6.94 1.58
C ASN A 38 -1.51 -6.82 0.33
N PHE A 39 -1.73 -5.62 -0.18
CA PHE A 39 -2.56 -5.32 -1.37
C PHE A 39 -3.92 -6.03 -1.36
N ASP A 40 -4.61 -6.00 -0.22
CA ASP A 40 -5.83 -6.79 0.02
C ASP A 40 -6.94 -6.42 -0.96
N ILE A 41 -7.36 -5.16 -0.98
CA ILE A 41 -8.34 -4.65 -1.94
C ILE A 41 -7.67 -3.56 -2.75
N ILE A 42 -7.56 -3.77 -4.05
CA ILE A 42 -7.00 -2.75 -4.96
C ILE A 42 -7.97 -1.56 -5.03
N HIS A 43 -7.45 -0.38 -4.80
CA HIS A 43 -8.17 0.88 -4.81
C HIS A 43 -7.37 1.96 -5.57
N PRO A 44 -7.96 3.10 -5.95
CA PRO A 44 -7.30 4.12 -6.76
C PRO A 44 -5.94 4.60 -6.23
N GLY A 45 -5.76 4.60 -4.90
CA GLY A 45 -4.46 4.94 -4.31
C GLY A 45 -3.33 3.98 -4.68
N TYR A 46 -3.60 2.67 -4.77
CA TYR A 46 -2.59 1.71 -5.25
C TYR A 46 -2.27 1.91 -6.72
N THR A 47 -3.30 2.07 -7.56
CA THR A 47 -3.07 2.26 -9.00
C THR A 47 -2.28 3.53 -9.29
N ALA A 48 -2.53 4.62 -8.57
CA ALA A 48 -1.75 5.85 -8.68
C ALA A 48 -0.28 5.65 -8.26
N THR A 49 -0.05 4.94 -7.15
CA THR A 49 1.32 4.61 -6.69
C THR A 49 2.06 3.74 -7.71
N PHE A 50 1.40 2.73 -8.28
CA PHE A 50 2.03 1.85 -9.26
C PHE A 50 2.32 2.57 -10.59
N GLU A 51 1.41 3.43 -11.03
CA GLU A 51 1.62 4.27 -12.20
C GLU A 51 2.80 5.23 -11.99
N GLU A 52 2.87 5.87 -10.83
CA GLU A 52 3.98 6.77 -10.48
C GLU A 52 5.31 6.00 -10.45
N ALA A 53 5.35 4.84 -9.78
CA ALA A 53 6.55 4.01 -9.74
C ALA A 53 7.04 3.62 -11.15
N LYS A 54 6.12 3.17 -12.00
CA LYS A 54 6.44 2.72 -13.37
C LYS A 54 6.98 3.83 -14.27
N ARG A 55 6.64 5.10 -14.02
CA ARG A 55 7.21 6.24 -14.77
C ARG A 55 8.71 6.43 -14.54
N HIS A 56 9.24 5.85 -13.49
CA HIS A 56 10.59 6.11 -13.01
C HIS A 56 11.51 4.89 -13.02
N CYS A 57 11.02 3.74 -13.48
CA CYS A 57 11.78 2.50 -13.60
C CYS A 57 11.46 1.79 -14.92
N ASP A 58 12.37 0.91 -15.33
CA ASP A 58 12.17 0.05 -16.47
C ASP A 58 11.36 -1.19 -16.07
N LYS A 59 11.60 -1.69 -14.84
CA LYS A 59 10.92 -2.86 -14.27
C LYS A 59 10.39 -2.55 -12.89
N PHE A 60 9.10 -2.86 -12.64
CA PHE A 60 8.45 -2.69 -11.35
C PHE A 60 7.98 -4.03 -10.78
N ILE A 61 8.52 -4.39 -9.63
CA ILE A 61 8.27 -5.65 -8.92
C ILE A 61 7.41 -5.40 -7.69
N VAL A 62 6.41 -6.25 -7.47
CA VAL A 62 5.61 -6.24 -6.25
C VAL A 62 5.88 -7.50 -5.45
N PHE A 63 6.32 -7.34 -4.21
CA PHE A 63 6.37 -8.43 -3.23
C PHE A 63 5.06 -8.46 -2.45
N LEU A 64 4.27 -9.53 -2.67
CA LEU A 64 2.94 -9.72 -2.10
C LEU A 64 3.01 -10.54 -0.82
N HIS A 65 2.62 -9.94 0.31
CA HIS A 65 2.48 -10.65 1.59
C HIS A 65 1.28 -11.60 1.55
N GLY A 66 1.47 -12.82 1.99
CA GLY A 66 0.41 -13.83 2.05
C GLY A 66 -0.70 -13.46 3.02
N ASP A 67 -0.49 -13.71 4.29
CA ASP A 67 -1.44 -13.35 5.36
C ASP A 67 -0.71 -12.67 6.53
N PRO A 68 -0.73 -11.34 6.61
CA PRO A 68 -0.05 -10.62 7.68
C PRO A 68 -0.65 -10.87 9.08
N SER A 69 -1.87 -11.39 9.18
CA SER A 69 -2.48 -11.71 10.47
C SER A 69 -1.85 -12.94 11.14
N SER A 70 -1.19 -13.80 10.35
CA SER A 70 -0.50 -14.98 10.88
C SER A 70 0.80 -14.65 11.64
N THR A 71 1.40 -13.48 11.34
CA THR A 71 2.69 -13.05 11.92
C THR A 71 2.56 -11.78 12.77
N ARG A 72 1.48 -11.02 12.62
CA ARG A 72 1.26 -9.73 13.30
C ARG A 72 -0.14 -9.64 13.88
N ASN A 73 -0.26 -9.76 15.20
CA ASN A 73 -1.54 -9.70 15.93
C ASN A 73 -2.35 -8.40 15.73
N THR A 74 -1.71 -7.33 15.24
CA THR A 74 -2.36 -6.04 14.95
C THR A 74 -2.94 -5.95 13.54
N LYS A 75 -2.78 -6.99 12.72
CA LYS A 75 -3.27 -7.03 11.34
C LYS A 75 -4.46 -7.99 11.23
N TYR A 76 -5.45 -7.58 10.45
CA TYR A 76 -6.58 -8.44 10.10
C TYR A 76 -6.24 -9.31 8.91
N LYS A 77 -6.88 -10.48 8.86
CA LYS A 77 -6.82 -11.36 7.70
C LYS A 77 -7.31 -10.61 6.46
N PRO A 78 -6.63 -10.77 5.31
CA PRO A 78 -7.10 -10.19 4.05
C PRO A 78 -8.49 -10.68 3.67
N VAL A 79 -9.31 -9.79 3.12
CA VAL A 79 -10.64 -10.13 2.59
C VAL A 79 -10.49 -10.94 1.29
N VAL A 80 -9.54 -10.54 0.43
CA VAL A 80 -9.28 -11.23 -0.82
C VAL A 80 -8.25 -12.34 -0.58
N PRO A 81 -8.54 -13.59 -1.01
CA PRO A 81 -7.61 -14.71 -0.90
C PRO A 81 -6.26 -14.41 -1.58
N TYR A 82 -5.20 -15.03 -1.06
CA TYR A 82 -3.83 -14.77 -1.48
C TYR A 82 -3.62 -14.89 -3.00
N TYR A 83 -4.07 -15.99 -3.57
CA TYR A 83 -3.92 -16.25 -5.01
C TYR A 83 -4.72 -15.28 -5.89
N ASP A 84 -5.88 -14.84 -5.42
CA ASP A 84 -6.69 -13.89 -6.18
C ASP A 84 -6.06 -12.48 -6.13
N ARG A 85 -5.45 -12.08 -4.99
CA ARG A 85 -4.66 -10.85 -4.92
C ARG A 85 -3.47 -10.89 -5.89
N TYR A 86 -2.78 -12.03 -5.99
CA TYR A 86 -1.72 -12.23 -6.97
C TYR A 86 -2.23 -12.02 -8.40
N LYS A 87 -3.35 -12.64 -8.79
CA LYS A 87 -3.95 -12.46 -10.12
C LYS A 87 -4.34 -11.02 -10.39
N MET A 88 -4.95 -10.34 -9.39
CA MET A 88 -5.33 -8.94 -9.53
C MET A 88 -4.11 -8.06 -9.79
N LEU A 89 -3.02 -8.24 -9.04
CA LEU A 89 -1.77 -7.49 -9.24
C LEU A 89 -1.15 -7.77 -10.61
N MET A 90 -1.09 -9.02 -11.03
CA MET A 90 -0.59 -9.41 -12.37
C MET A 90 -1.44 -8.85 -13.53
N SER A 91 -2.68 -8.45 -13.28
CA SER A 91 -3.56 -7.81 -14.26
C SER A 91 -3.34 -6.29 -14.37
N ILE A 92 -2.52 -5.70 -13.50
CA ILE A 92 -2.25 -4.26 -13.50
C ILE A 92 -1.09 -3.97 -14.45
N ARG A 93 -1.36 -3.20 -15.50
CA ARG A 93 -0.39 -2.88 -16.57
C ARG A 93 0.92 -2.23 -16.13
N HIS A 94 0.95 -1.67 -14.91
CA HIS A 94 2.12 -1.00 -14.36
C HIS A 94 3.04 -1.92 -13.56
N ILE A 95 2.64 -3.18 -13.35
CA ILE A 95 3.39 -4.19 -12.61
C ILE A 95 3.96 -5.19 -13.61
N ASP A 96 5.26 -5.40 -13.56
CA ASP A 96 5.94 -6.35 -14.45
C ASP A 96 6.02 -7.75 -13.82
N GLU A 97 6.25 -7.84 -12.51
CA GLU A 97 6.38 -9.10 -11.79
C GLU A 97 5.79 -9.03 -10.40
N VAL A 98 5.27 -10.16 -9.91
CA VAL A 98 4.77 -10.31 -8.54
C VAL A 98 5.38 -11.56 -7.92
N TYR A 99 6.01 -11.42 -6.76
CA TYR A 99 6.56 -12.51 -5.97
C TYR A 99 5.88 -12.56 -4.61
N MET A 100 5.59 -13.77 -4.15
CA MET A 100 4.84 -14.00 -2.92
C MET A 100 5.78 -14.35 -1.77
N TYR A 101 5.47 -13.82 -0.56
CA TYR A 101 6.20 -14.11 0.67
C TYR A 101 5.23 -14.21 1.86
N GLN A 102 5.63 -14.90 2.93
CA GLN A 102 4.83 -15.08 4.14
C GLN A 102 5.46 -14.42 5.37
N THR A 103 6.78 -14.36 5.46
CA THR A 103 7.49 -13.82 6.61
C THR A 103 8.41 -12.65 6.21
N GLU A 104 8.83 -11.85 7.18
CA GLU A 104 9.77 -10.76 6.93
C GLU A 104 11.16 -11.28 6.52
N GLU A 105 11.52 -12.49 6.98
CA GLU A 105 12.74 -13.17 6.59
C GLU A 105 12.70 -13.58 5.11
N GLU A 106 11.56 -14.13 4.65
CA GLU A 106 11.37 -14.44 3.22
C GLU A 106 11.40 -13.18 2.36
N LEU A 107 10.80 -12.07 2.82
CA LEU A 107 10.90 -10.79 2.13
C LEU A 107 12.35 -10.34 2.01
N LEU A 108 13.12 -10.44 3.10
CA LEU A 108 14.53 -10.05 3.11
C LEU A 108 15.36 -10.90 2.14
N GLU A 109 15.10 -12.21 2.08
CA GLU A 109 15.76 -13.12 1.13
C GLU A 109 15.40 -12.78 -0.33
N LEU A 110 14.15 -12.49 -0.62
CA LEU A 110 13.75 -11.98 -1.94
C LEU A 110 14.49 -10.70 -2.30
N MET A 111 14.54 -9.73 -1.38
CA MET A 111 15.23 -8.46 -1.61
C MET A 111 16.74 -8.64 -1.86
N LYS A 112 17.38 -9.62 -1.23
CA LYS A 112 18.80 -9.95 -1.46
C LYS A 112 19.02 -10.71 -2.78
N THR A 113 18.02 -11.47 -3.22
CA THR A 113 18.11 -12.30 -4.44
C THR A 113 18.00 -11.45 -5.70
N PHE A 114 17.17 -10.41 -5.67
CA PHE A 114 16.95 -9.52 -6.80
C PHE A 114 17.93 -8.34 -6.76
N LYS A 115 18.37 -7.90 -7.92
CA LYS A 115 19.03 -6.62 -8.05
C LYS A 115 17.97 -5.52 -8.03
N LEU A 116 17.83 -4.84 -6.91
CA LEU A 116 16.82 -3.81 -6.67
C LEU A 116 17.49 -2.45 -6.51
N ASP A 117 17.05 -1.47 -7.26
CA ASP A 117 17.62 -0.12 -7.25
C ASP A 117 16.80 0.85 -6.39
N VAL A 118 15.46 0.68 -6.36
CA VAL A 118 14.55 1.63 -5.72
C VAL A 118 13.44 0.91 -4.98
N ARG A 119 13.25 1.26 -3.72
CA ARG A 119 12.06 0.87 -2.95
C ARG A 119 11.02 1.98 -2.94
N ILE A 120 9.78 1.64 -3.25
CA ILE A 120 8.64 2.54 -3.13
C ILE A 120 7.92 2.24 -1.82
N LEU A 121 7.82 3.24 -0.94
CA LEU A 121 7.13 3.16 0.35
C LEU A 121 6.08 4.27 0.48
N GLY A 122 5.06 4.05 1.30
CA GLY A 122 4.17 5.13 1.72
C GLY A 122 4.88 6.11 2.67
N GLU A 123 4.49 7.38 2.65
CA GLU A 123 5.03 8.42 3.55
C GLU A 123 4.86 8.12 5.04
N ASP A 124 3.92 7.23 5.39
CA ASP A 124 3.72 6.74 6.75
C ASP A 124 4.91 5.93 7.31
N TYR A 125 5.86 5.54 6.46
CA TYR A 125 7.13 4.92 6.85
C TYR A 125 8.27 5.92 7.05
N LEU A 126 8.06 7.19 6.78
CA LEU A 126 9.12 8.19 6.94
C LEU A 126 9.60 8.25 8.39
N GLY A 127 10.91 8.05 8.59
CA GLY A 127 11.54 8.02 9.92
C GLY A 127 11.23 6.79 10.77
N LYS A 128 10.64 5.74 10.20
CA LYS A 128 10.38 4.47 10.90
C LYS A 128 11.20 3.34 10.31
N PRO A 129 11.61 2.35 11.11
CA PRO A 129 12.29 1.16 10.61
C PRO A 129 11.36 0.31 9.75
N PHE A 130 11.92 -0.37 8.76
CA PHE A 130 11.22 -1.31 7.89
C PHE A 130 12.18 -2.44 7.46
N THR A 131 11.64 -3.58 7.10
CA THR A 131 12.44 -4.73 6.64
C THR A 131 13.33 -4.35 5.47
N GLY A 132 14.64 -4.53 5.62
CA GLY A 132 15.65 -4.22 4.59
C GLY A 132 15.98 -2.73 4.47
N ASP A 133 15.80 -1.93 5.52
CA ASP A 133 16.24 -0.53 5.58
C ASP A 133 17.76 -0.37 5.62
N ASP A 134 18.48 -1.47 5.87
CA ASP A 134 19.94 -1.61 5.82
C ASP A 134 20.49 -2.04 4.46
N LEU A 135 19.64 -2.35 3.49
CA LEU A 135 20.06 -2.78 2.15
C LEU A 135 20.39 -1.60 1.22
N GLU A 136 21.29 -1.87 0.26
CA GLU A 136 21.76 -0.87 -0.71
C GLU A 136 20.74 -0.59 -1.82
N HIS A 137 19.59 0.01 -1.48
CA HIS A 137 18.65 0.54 -2.46
C HIS A 137 18.18 1.93 -2.05
N GLU A 138 17.84 2.76 -3.01
CA GLU A 138 17.25 4.07 -2.74
C GLU A 138 15.79 3.93 -2.30
N VAL A 139 15.31 4.82 -1.43
CA VAL A 139 13.91 4.81 -0.97
C VAL A 139 13.18 6.05 -1.49
N ILE A 140 12.02 5.82 -2.09
CA ILE A 140 11.12 6.87 -2.53
C ILE A 140 9.81 6.76 -1.74
N TYR A 141 9.46 7.84 -1.06
CA TYR A 141 8.21 7.93 -0.34
C TYR A 141 7.12 8.51 -1.25
N THR A 142 6.00 7.79 -1.38
CA THR A 142 4.81 8.25 -2.10
C THR A 142 3.84 8.89 -1.14
N THR A 143 3.25 10.02 -1.54
CA THR A 143 2.25 10.71 -0.73
C THR A 143 0.88 10.04 -0.87
N ARG A 144 0.07 10.12 0.18
CA ARG A 144 -1.34 9.73 0.16
C ARG A 144 -2.27 10.91 -0.07
N SER A 145 -1.86 11.86 -0.89
CA SER A 145 -2.65 13.06 -1.24
C SER A 145 -4.05 12.75 -1.78
N HIS A 146 -4.25 11.52 -2.26
CA HIS A 146 -5.51 11.01 -2.79
C HIS A 146 -6.47 10.49 -1.71
N GLU A 147 -6.15 10.55 -0.41
CA GLU A 147 -6.94 10.09 0.74
C GLU A 147 -7.37 8.59 0.74
N TRP A 148 -7.02 7.82 -0.27
CA TRP A 148 -7.34 6.41 -0.35
C TRP A 148 -6.46 5.56 0.58
N SER A 149 -7.11 4.67 1.36
CA SER A 149 -6.44 3.59 2.08
C SER A 149 -7.36 2.36 2.08
N THR A 150 -6.78 1.17 2.22
CA THR A 150 -7.55 -0.07 2.28
C THR A 150 -8.56 -0.05 3.43
N THR A 151 -8.20 0.48 4.59
CA THR A 151 -9.10 0.61 5.74
C THR A 151 -10.26 1.56 5.44
N LYS A 152 -9.99 2.77 4.94
CA LYS A 152 -11.05 3.72 4.56
C LYS A 152 -11.96 3.14 3.47
N PHE A 153 -11.40 2.40 2.53
CA PHE A 153 -12.19 1.79 1.45
C PHE A 153 -13.08 0.67 1.96
N LYS A 154 -12.59 -0.20 2.85
CA LYS A 154 -13.40 -1.23 3.52
C LYS A 154 -14.54 -0.61 4.32
N ASN A 155 -14.26 0.44 5.10
CA ASN A 155 -15.26 1.15 5.88
C ASN A 155 -16.32 1.79 5.00
N ARG A 156 -15.92 2.39 3.87
CA ARG A 156 -16.86 2.96 2.90
C ARG A 156 -17.78 1.90 2.29
N ILE A 157 -17.24 0.75 1.91
CA ILE A 157 -18.05 -0.37 1.39
C ILE A 157 -19.04 -0.85 2.46
N ALA A 158 -18.58 -1.08 3.68
CA ALA A 158 -19.43 -1.50 4.79
C ALA A 158 -20.56 -0.51 5.06
N ALA A 159 -20.25 0.80 5.10
CA ALA A 159 -21.23 1.86 5.30
C ALA A 159 -22.28 1.90 4.18
N MET A 160 -21.85 1.81 2.93
CA MET A 160 -22.78 1.80 1.79
C MET A 160 -23.68 0.58 1.80
N THR A 161 -23.15 -0.60 2.13
CA THR A 161 -23.93 -1.83 2.28
C THR A 161 -24.98 -1.69 3.40
N PHE A 162 -24.57 -1.12 4.54
CA PHE A 162 -25.46 -0.87 5.67
C PHE A 162 -26.59 0.12 5.31
N ILE A 163 -26.28 1.23 4.64
CA ILE A 163 -27.27 2.23 4.22
C ILE A 163 -28.32 1.64 3.25
N GLN A 164 -27.89 0.70 2.40
CA GLN A 164 -28.73 0.10 1.36
C GLN A 164 -29.55 -1.12 1.82
N ASN A 165 -29.29 -1.65 3.01
CA ASN A 165 -29.92 -2.88 3.50
C ASN A 165 -30.70 -2.62 4.80
N GLU A 166 -32.05 -2.57 4.70
CA GLU A 166 -32.95 -2.35 5.83
C GLU A 166 -32.82 -3.44 6.89
N ASP A 167 -32.69 -4.71 6.48
CA ASP A 167 -32.56 -5.85 7.41
C ASP A 167 -31.29 -5.74 8.26
N LEU A 168 -30.18 -5.22 7.68
CA LEU A 168 -28.95 -4.98 8.43
C LEU A 168 -29.09 -3.80 9.40
N ARG A 169 -29.88 -2.78 9.07
CA ARG A 169 -30.17 -1.66 9.98
C ARG A 169 -30.91 -2.14 11.21
N GLU A 170 -32.00 -2.89 11.02
CA GLU A 170 -32.81 -3.46 12.12
C GLU A 170 -31.97 -4.39 13.01
N THR A 171 -31.07 -5.20 12.39
CA THR A 171 -30.19 -6.10 13.15
C THR A 171 -29.16 -5.33 13.99
N LEU A 172 -28.67 -4.19 13.52
CA LEU A 172 -27.65 -3.41 14.25
C LEU A 172 -28.26 -2.41 15.24
N GLU A 173 -29.49 -1.95 15.04
CA GLU A 173 -30.23 -1.16 16.02
C GLU A 173 -30.54 -1.96 17.30
N GLY A 174 -30.52 -3.28 17.22
CA GLY A 174 -30.63 -4.19 18.38
C GLY A 174 -29.32 -4.54 19.09
N ILE A 175 -28.18 -4.07 18.59
CA ILE A 175 -26.86 -4.31 19.18
C ILE A 175 -26.50 -3.13 20.09
N GLU A 176 -26.27 -3.41 21.38
CA GLU A 176 -25.84 -2.41 22.37
C GLU A 176 -24.67 -1.52 21.86
N PRO A 177 -24.69 -0.20 22.14
CA PRO A 177 -23.79 0.79 21.52
C PRO A 177 -22.31 0.68 21.87
N ASP A 178 -21.90 -0.27 22.70
CA ASP A 178 -20.52 -0.42 23.17
C ASP A 178 -19.51 -0.91 22.12
N SER A 179 -19.94 -1.27 20.92
CA SER A 179 -19.01 -1.49 19.84
C SER A 179 -18.65 -0.16 19.16
N TRP A 180 -17.42 0.27 19.31
CA TRP A 180 -16.83 1.43 18.59
C TRP A 180 -17.18 1.50 17.09
N TYR A 181 -17.52 0.36 16.50
CA TYR A 181 -17.93 0.21 15.10
C TYR A 181 -19.38 0.64 14.86
N ALA A 182 -20.32 0.27 15.76
CA ALA A 182 -21.74 0.59 15.62
C ALA A 182 -21.98 2.11 15.72
N ASN A 183 -21.36 2.76 16.69
CA ASN A 183 -21.49 4.22 16.87
C ASN A 183 -20.98 5.02 15.66
N ARG A 184 -19.89 4.62 15.04
CA ARG A 184 -19.35 5.30 13.87
C ARG A 184 -20.19 5.12 12.59
N ILE A 185 -20.85 3.97 12.46
CA ILE A 185 -21.77 3.71 11.35
C ILE A 185 -23.06 4.50 11.52
N LEU A 186 -23.62 4.54 12.74
CA LEU A 186 -24.89 5.22 13.05
C LEU A 186 -24.78 6.74 13.03
N GLU A 187 -23.64 7.30 13.41
CA GLU A 187 -23.41 8.75 13.45
C GLU A 187 -23.08 9.35 12.08
N GLY A 188 -22.86 8.55 11.04
CA GLY A 188 -22.46 9.04 9.70
C GLY A 188 -21.11 9.78 9.67
N ASN A 189 -20.37 9.74 10.78
CA ASN A 189 -19.08 10.41 10.95
C ASN A 189 -17.97 9.60 10.26
N PHE A 190 -17.89 9.69 8.92
CA PHE A 190 -16.83 9.16 8.09
C PHE A 190 -15.69 10.17 7.86
N GLU A 191 -15.64 11.22 8.64
CA GLU A 191 -14.51 12.15 8.59
C GLU A 191 -13.25 11.49 9.15
N ALA A 192 -12.19 11.64 8.39
CA ALA A 192 -10.92 10.95 8.37
C ALA A 192 -10.08 11.07 9.63
#